data_f38677fe62323c7d704e2c98c39bc0a3
#
_entry.id   f38677fe62323c7d704e2c98c39bc0a3
#
_cell.length_a   1.000
_cell.length_b   1.000
_cell.length_c   1.000
_cell.angle_alpha   90.00
_cell.angle_beta   90.00
_cell.angle_gamma   90.00
#
_symmetry.space_group_name_H-M   'P 1'
#
loop_
_entity.id
_entity.type
_entity.pdbx_description
1 polymer ?
#
loop_
_entity_poly.entity_id
_entity_poly.type
_entity_poly.pdbx_seq_one_letter_code
_entity_poly.pdbx_strand_id
1 'polypeptide(L)'
;MTRPFFRPAAFALILSLGAAACDNAADGVVPFDAIKTDAQSIADGRVIAEAQCSNCHALDNDPKIRPEDPPPLRYLMAQYNPETLSEDFQAGLHVGHEMMPDFVFGPLGAEVLLAYVVS
;
A
#
# COMPACT_ATOMS: atom_id res chain seq x y z
N MET A 1 37.21 -40.59 58.06
CA MET A 1 36.17 -40.97 57.12
C MET A 1 35.28 -39.74 56.89
N THR A 2 35.65 -38.90 55.92
CA THR A 2 34.95 -37.64 55.62
C THR A 2 34.17 -37.78 54.29
N ARG A 3 32.87 -37.71 54.38
CA ARG A 3 31.95 -37.75 53.18
C ARG A 3 31.91 -36.39 52.51
N PRO A 4 32.05 -36.26 51.17
CA PRO A 4 31.84 -35.01 50.48
C PRO A 4 30.34 -34.75 50.26
N PHE A 5 29.89 -33.56 50.65
CA PHE A 5 28.57 -33.05 50.35
C PHE A 5 28.48 -32.61 48.88
N PHE A 6 27.67 -33.32 48.10
CA PHE A 6 27.28 -32.91 46.77
C PHE A 6 26.19 -31.82 46.90
N ARG A 7 26.50 -30.58 46.45
CA ARG A 7 25.52 -29.53 46.29
C ARG A 7 24.92 -29.61 44.86
N PRO A 8 23.61 -29.76 44.70
CA PRO A 8 23.02 -29.67 43.36
C PRO A 8 23.01 -28.20 42.95
N ALA A 9 23.64 -27.87 41.82
CA ALA A 9 23.53 -26.60 41.15
C ALA A 9 22.15 -26.54 40.46
N ALA A 10 21.29 -25.70 40.97
CA ALA A 10 20.00 -25.39 40.33
C ALA A 10 20.26 -24.53 39.06
N PHE A 11 20.14 -25.15 37.92
CA PHE A 11 20.12 -24.45 36.63
C PHE A 11 18.74 -23.76 36.50
N ALA A 12 18.69 -22.48 36.75
CA ALA A 12 17.51 -21.67 36.45
C ALA A 12 17.46 -21.45 34.91
N LEU A 13 16.56 -22.18 34.26
CA LEU A 13 16.25 -22.00 32.84
C LEU A 13 15.37 -20.72 32.71
N ILE A 14 15.99 -19.61 32.35
CA ILE A 14 15.25 -18.38 32.03
C ILE A 14 14.64 -18.55 30.64
N LEU A 15 13.38 -18.90 30.61
CA LEU A 15 12.56 -18.86 29.39
C LEU A 15 12.26 -17.37 29.08
N SER A 16 13.08 -16.76 28.23
CA SER A 16 12.75 -15.45 27.66
C SER A 16 11.61 -15.65 26.64
N LEU A 17 10.37 -15.37 27.05
CA LEU A 17 9.27 -15.14 26.12
C LEU A 17 9.60 -13.89 25.31
N GLY A 18 10.12 -14.07 24.09
CA GLY A 18 10.16 -13.02 23.10
C GLY A 18 8.71 -12.69 22.74
N ALA A 19 8.19 -11.58 23.25
CA ALA A 19 6.99 -10.96 22.70
C ALA A 19 7.34 -10.56 21.25
N ALA A 20 6.89 -11.34 20.27
CA ALA A 20 6.78 -10.86 18.90
C ALA A 20 5.77 -9.73 18.95
N ALA A 21 6.25 -8.49 18.98
CA ALA A 21 5.45 -7.34 18.65
C ALA A 21 5.05 -7.55 17.19
N CYS A 22 3.81 -8.01 16.96
CA CYS A 22 3.15 -7.75 15.70
C CYS A 22 3.01 -6.23 15.66
N ASP A 23 3.92 -5.56 14.96
CA ASP A 23 3.64 -4.21 14.49
C ASP A 23 2.36 -4.33 13.68
N ASN A 24 1.24 -3.93 14.30
CA ASN A 24 0.05 -3.61 13.59
C ASN A 24 0.47 -2.50 12.63
N ALA A 25 0.71 -2.88 11.37
CA ALA A 25 0.84 -1.93 10.30
C ALA A 25 -0.41 -1.05 10.40
N ALA A 26 -0.17 0.17 10.83
CA ALA A 26 -1.16 1.08 11.33
C ALA A 26 -2.32 1.24 10.35
N ASP A 27 -3.50 1.50 10.92
CA ASP A 27 -4.63 2.17 10.29
C ASP A 27 -4.27 3.61 9.83
N GLY A 28 -3.03 3.83 9.41
CA GLY A 28 -2.51 5.11 8.97
C GLY A 28 -2.47 5.20 7.46
N VAL A 29 -2.91 6.32 6.93
CA VAL A 29 -2.70 6.68 5.53
C VAL A 29 -1.22 6.58 5.20
N VAL A 30 -0.88 5.84 4.14
CA VAL A 30 0.51 5.76 3.66
C VAL A 30 0.86 7.12 3.04
N PRO A 31 1.83 7.86 3.59
CA PRO A 31 2.23 9.14 3.02
C PRO A 31 2.83 8.94 1.62
N PHE A 32 2.65 9.91 0.75
CA PHE A 32 3.09 9.79 -0.64
C PHE A 32 4.59 9.53 -0.78
N ASP A 33 5.41 10.14 0.05
CA ASP A 33 6.87 9.98 0.07
C ASP A 33 7.34 8.58 0.54
N ALA A 34 6.43 7.83 1.18
CA ALA A 34 6.68 6.45 1.59
C ALA A 34 6.27 5.40 0.55
N ILE A 35 5.65 5.81 -0.57
CA ILE A 35 5.23 4.89 -1.63
C ILE A 35 6.46 4.26 -2.29
N LYS A 36 6.49 2.93 -2.26
CA LYS A 36 7.57 2.16 -2.87
C LYS A 36 7.31 1.98 -4.36
N THR A 37 8.20 2.50 -5.18
CA THR A 37 8.16 2.39 -6.64
C THR A 37 9.09 1.28 -7.17
N ASP A 38 9.25 0.20 -6.43
CA ASP A 38 9.95 -0.98 -6.95
C ASP A 38 9.12 -1.73 -8.00
N ALA A 39 9.79 -2.57 -8.78
CA ALA A 39 9.17 -3.25 -9.91
C ALA A 39 7.97 -4.14 -9.53
N GLN A 40 7.98 -4.72 -8.31
CA GLN A 40 6.88 -5.55 -7.84
C GLN A 40 5.67 -4.67 -7.46
N SER A 41 5.88 -3.62 -6.70
CA SER A 41 4.81 -2.68 -6.32
C SER A 41 4.14 -2.05 -7.55
N ILE A 42 4.92 -1.67 -8.55
CA ILE A 42 4.41 -1.16 -9.83
C ILE A 42 3.59 -2.22 -10.57
N ALA A 43 4.06 -3.47 -10.63
CA ALA A 43 3.35 -4.55 -11.29
C ALA A 43 2.02 -4.87 -10.59
N ASP A 44 2.01 -4.93 -9.26
CA ASP A 44 0.80 -5.17 -8.47
C ASP A 44 -0.22 -4.03 -8.63
N GLY A 45 0.25 -2.80 -8.64
CA GLY A 45 -0.59 -1.62 -8.90
C GLY A 45 -1.18 -1.64 -10.31
N ARG A 46 -0.41 -2.07 -11.31
CA ARG A 46 -0.91 -2.24 -12.67
C ARG A 46 -2.06 -3.27 -12.74
N VAL A 47 -1.95 -4.39 -12.02
CA VAL A 47 -3.03 -5.40 -11.96
C VAL A 47 -4.33 -4.79 -11.42
N ILE A 48 -4.25 -3.96 -10.37
CA ILE A 48 -5.42 -3.25 -9.83
C ILE A 48 -5.98 -2.28 -10.88
N ALA A 49 -5.11 -1.49 -11.51
CA ALA A 49 -5.51 -0.53 -12.54
C ALA A 49 -6.20 -1.21 -13.73
N GLU A 50 -5.66 -2.33 -14.20
CA GLU A 50 -6.27 -3.14 -15.27
C GLU A 50 -7.64 -3.67 -14.89
N ALA A 51 -7.80 -4.15 -13.66
CA ALA A 51 -9.05 -4.76 -13.20
C ALA A 51 -10.15 -3.74 -12.92
N GLN A 52 -9.81 -2.57 -12.40
CA GLN A 52 -10.78 -1.61 -11.84
C GLN A 52 -10.97 -0.36 -12.71
N CYS A 53 -9.95 0.06 -13.44
CA CYS A 53 -9.92 1.37 -14.08
C CYS A 53 -9.92 1.32 -15.61
N SER A 54 -9.42 0.23 -16.22
CA SER A 54 -9.19 0.13 -17.67
C SER A 54 -10.45 0.18 -18.52
N ASN A 55 -11.61 -0.05 -17.94
CA ASN A 55 -12.89 0.06 -18.67
C ASN A 55 -13.20 1.50 -19.11
N CYS A 56 -12.66 2.49 -18.39
CA CYS A 56 -12.95 3.90 -18.62
C CYS A 56 -11.68 4.72 -18.85
N HIS A 57 -10.59 4.39 -18.15
CA HIS A 57 -9.33 5.13 -18.22
C HIS A 57 -8.30 4.40 -19.07
N ALA A 58 -7.58 5.13 -19.90
CA ALA A 58 -6.33 4.64 -20.47
C ALA A 58 -5.32 4.42 -19.33
N LEU A 59 -4.63 3.29 -19.35
CA LEU A 59 -3.64 2.95 -18.33
C LEU A 59 -2.33 3.71 -18.53
N ASP A 60 -1.91 3.83 -19.79
CA ASP A 60 -0.72 4.53 -20.21
C ASP A 60 -1.10 5.82 -20.97
N ASN A 61 -0.12 6.66 -21.26
CA ASN A 61 -0.33 7.87 -22.05
C ASN A 61 -0.68 7.49 -23.50
N ASP A 62 -1.96 7.56 -23.84
CA ASP A 62 -2.42 7.34 -25.23
C ASP A 62 -2.62 8.69 -25.94
N PRO A 63 -1.91 8.96 -27.04
CA PRO A 63 -2.08 10.21 -27.79
C PRO A 63 -3.43 10.36 -28.50
N LYS A 64 -4.26 9.31 -28.51
CA LYS A 64 -5.58 9.30 -29.15
C LYS A 64 -6.73 9.70 -28.22
N ILE A 65 -6.43 10.07 -26.97
CA ILE A 65 -7.44 10.47 -25.99
C ILE A 65 -8.07 11.80 -26.42
N ARG A 66 -9.39 11.81 -26.45
CA ARG A 66 -10.19 12.99 -26.74
C ARG A 66 -10.43 13.78 -25.46
N PRO A 67 -10.71 15.10 -25.53
CA PRO A 67 -10.99 15.92 -24.35
C PRO A 67 -12.16 15.43 -23.50
N GLU A 68 -13.11 14.72 -24.10
CA GLU A 68 -14.27 14.14 -23.40
C GLU A 68 -14.00 12.77 -22.74
N ASP A 69 -12.88 12.14 -23.06
CA ASP A 69 -12.51 10.86 -22.45
C ASP A 69 -11.97 11.07 -21.02
N PRO A 70 -12.14 10.10 -20.12
CA PRO A 70 -11.49 10.14 -18.83
C PRO A 70 -9.96 10.24 -18.98
N PRO A 71 -9.27 11.02 -18.14
CA PRO A 71 -7.84 11.19 -18.26
C PRO A 71 -7.09 9.87 -18.06
N PRO A 72 -5.96 9.65 -18.73
CA PRO A 72 -5.10 8.50 -18.46
C PRO A 72 -4.71 8.45 -16.99
N LEU A 73 -4.65 7.25 -16.40
CA LEU A 73 -4.32 7.12 -14.96
C LEU A 73 -2.98 7.75 -14.62
N ARG A 74 -1.98 7.55 -15.45
CA ARG A 74 -0.63 8.11 -15.22
C ARG A 74 -0.56 9.63 -15.39
N TYR A 75 -1.63 10.25 -15.90
CA TYR A 75 -1.74 11.70 -16.01
C TYR A 75 -2.33 12.36 -14.74
N LEU A 76 -2.86 11.56 -13.81
CA LEU A 76 -3.48 12.06 -12.58
C LEU A 76 -2.48 12.88 -11.74
N MET A 77 -1.21 12.49 -11.72
CA MET A 77 -0.16 13.18 -10.97
C MET A 77 0.09 14.62 -11.45
N ALA A 78 -0.27 14.93 -12.69
CA ALA A 78 -0.17 16.30 -13.21
C ALA A 78 -1.36 17.19 -12.78
N GLN A 79 -2.44 16.59 -12.29
CA GLN A 79 -3.69 17.29 -11.99
C GLN A 79 -4.04 17.29 -10.50
N TYR A 80 -3.52 16.36 -9.73
CA TYR A 80 -3.84 16.18 -8.32
C TYR A 80 -2.61 16.31 -7.44
N ASN A 81 -2.82 16.80 -6.22
CA ASN A 81 -1.77 16.76 -5.21
C ASN A 81 -1.53 15.31 -4.79
N PRO A 82 -0.28 14.80 -4.83
CA PRO A 82 0.02 13.41 -4.52
C PRO A 82 -0.40 12.97 -3.12
N GLU A 83 -0.24 13.84 -2.14
CA GLU A 83 -0.61 13.53 -0.74
C GLU A 83 -2.12 13.37 -0.60
N THR A 84 -2.88 14.32 -1.14
CA THR A 84 -4.35 14.25 -1.16
C THR A 84 -4.83 13.02 -1.92
N LEU A 85 -4.21 12.69 -3.05
CA LEU A 85 -4.57 11.51 -3.83
C LEU A 85 -4.36 10.22 -3.05
N SER A 86 -3.29 10.12 -2.26
CA SER A 86 -3.05 8.97 -1.37
C SER A 86 -4.13 8.83 -0.31
N GLU A 87 -4.52 9.94 0.32
CA GLU A 87 -5.62 9.96 1.30
C GLU A 87 -6.94 9.55 0.66
N ASP A 88 -7.27 10.10 -0.50
CA ASP A 88 -8.51 9.83 -1.22
C ASP A 88 -8.61 8.37 -1.65
N PHE A 89 -7.55 7.76 -2.13
CA PHE A 89 -7.56 6.34 -2.48
C PHE A 89 -7.79 5.42 -1.28
N GLN A 90 -7.34 5.80 -0.10
CA GLN A 90 -7.51 5.02 1.12
C GLN A 90 -8.87 5.25 1.78
N ALA A 91 -9.34 6.50 1.76
CA ALA A 91 -10.65 6.87 2.32
C ALA A 91 -11.84 6.44 1.44
N GLY A 92 -11.60 6.25 0.17
CA GLY A 92 -12.60 6.00 -0.86
C GLY A 92 -12.56 7.12 -1.89
N LEU A 93 -12.05 6.80 -3.07
CA LEU A 93 -11.91 7.77 -4.16
C LEU A 93 -13.30 8.17 -4.67
N HIS A 94 -13.67 9.41 -4.42
CA HIS A 94 -14.89 10.03 -4.89
C HIS A 94 -14.57 11.32 -5.65
N VAL A 95 -14.54 11.25 -6.96
CA VAL A 95 -14.19 12.40 -7.82
C VAL A 95 -15.39 13.25 -8.23
N GLY A 96 -16.60 12.92 -7.75
CA GLY A 96 -17.81 13.66 -8.03
C GLY A 96 -18.31 13.54 -9.48
N HIS A 97 -17.83 12.59 -10.25
CA HIS A 97 -18.30 12.33 -11.62
C HIS A 97 -19.27 11.15 -11.60
N GLU A 98 -20.51 11.35 -12.09
CA GLU A 98 -21.59 10.33 -12.03
C GLU A 98 -21.22 8.98 -12.61
N MET A 99 -20.33 8.95 -13.59
CA MET A 99 -19.92 7.72 -14.28
C MET A 99 -18.76 7.00 -13.61
N MET A 100 -18.06 7.65 -12.67
CA MET A 100 -16.94 7.04 -11.97
C MET A 100 -17.43 6.45 -10.64
N PRO A 101 -17.34 5.13 -10.45
CA PRO A 101 -17.71 4.50 -9.19
C PRO A 101 -16.78 4.91 -8.05
N ASP A 102 -17.31 4.84 -6.83
CA ASP A 102 -16.50 5.00 -5.62
C ASP A 102 -15.68 3.73 -5.37
N PHE A 103 -14.39 3.89 -5.14
CA PHE A 103 -13.47 2.80 -4.83
C PHE A 103 -12.85 2.97 -3.46
N VAL A 104 -12.77 1.88 -2.70
CA VAL A 104 -12.04 1.82 -1.43
C VAL A 104 -10.98 0.73 -1.54
N PHE A 105 -9.71 1.13 -1.59
CA PHE A 105 -8.62 0.20 -1.85
C PHE A 105 -7.96 -0.34 -0.56
N GLY A 106 -8.14 0.31 0.56
CA GLY A 106 -7.35 0.05 1.75
C GLY A 106 -5.86 0.46 1.58
N PRO A 107 -5.09 0.48 2.67
CA PRO A 107 -3.73 1.04 2.64
C PRO A 107 -2.81 0.38 1.61
N LEU A 108 -2.73 -0.94 1.62
CA LEU A 108 -1.83 -1.68 0.70
C LEU A 108 -2.25 -1.54 -0.77
N GLY A 109 -3.56 -1.63 -1.04
CA GLY A 109 -4.08 -1.48 -2.40
C GLY A 109 -3.84 -0.07 -2.95
N ALA A 110 -4.02 0.96 -2.12
CA ALA A 110 -3.73 2.34 -2.46
C ALA A 110 -2.22 2.55 -2.70
N GLU A 111 -1.34 2.00 -1.86
CA GLU A 111 0.11 2.10 -2.00
C GLU A 111 0.58 1.56 -3.36
N VAL A 112 0.20 0.32 -3.71
CA VAL A 112 0.67 -0.27 -4.97
C VAL A 112 0.02 0.39 -6.20
N LEU A 113 -1.27 0.80 -6.12
CA LEU A 113 -1.91 1.52 -7.20
C LEU A 113 -1.22 2.87 -7.47
N LEU A 114 -0.88 3.60 -6.41
CA LEU A 114 -0.13 4.84 -6.52
C LEU A 114 1.29 4.61 -7.06
N ALA A 115 1.96 3.53 -6.65
CA ALA A 115 3.26 3.15 -7.22
C ALA A 115 3.20 3.02 -8.75
N TYR A 116 2.13 2.43 -9.28
CA TYR A 116 1.90 2.35 -10.72
C TYR A 116 1.61 3.73 -11.34
N VAL A 117 0.76 4.52 -10.71
CA VAL A 117 0.34 5.83 -11.25
C VAL A 117 1.52 6.81 -11.35
N VAL A 118 2.50 6.74 -10.42
CA VAL A 118 3.66 7.64 -10.39
C VAL A 118 4.88 7.13 -11.18
N SER A 119 4.87 5.90 -11.66
CA SER A 119 5.98 5.29 -12.40
C SER A 119 6.01 5.74 -13.92
#